data_16a7a3ca904d99895c28d15faf9427ad
#
_entry.id   16a7a3ca904d99895c28d15faf9427ad
#
_cell.length_a   1.000
_cell.length_b   1.000
_cell.length_c   1.000
_cell.angle_alpha   90.00
_cell.angle_beta   90.00
_cell.angle_gamma   90.00
#
_symmetry.space_group_name_H-M   'P 1'
#
loop_
_entity.id
_entity.type
_entity.pdbx_description
1 polymer ?
#
loop_
_entity_poly.entity_id
_entity_poly.type
_entity_poly.pdbx_seq_one_letter_code
_entity_poly.pdbx_strand_id
1 'polypeptide(L)'
;MRRFQTNLPEQDGRGAAVAIGNFDGVHLGHQAVIDVARAAAGTSGAPLGVLTFEPHPRSFFAKKNGTELPPFRLMNAEARAHRLEKLGVEILLELPFDQALCDLSAWDFCKEVLSEGCGLTHVVVGADFCFGKGRSGTAQTLIEHGQRLGFEVTIADLKNHEAEIISSTNIRKALAAADPQQIGRASCRERV
;
A
#
# COMPACT_ATOMS: atom_id res chain seq x y z
N MET A 1 6.95 11.99 -10.38
CA MET A 1 5.85 11.07 -10.02
C MET A 1 4.51 11.76 -10.28
N ARG A 2 3.56 11.10 -10.96
CA ARG A 2 2.17 11.57 -11.14
C ARG A 2 1.36 11.11 -9.93
N ARG A 3 0.51 11.98 -9.37
CA ARG A 3 -0.27 11.70 -8.16
C ARG A 3 -1.75 11.91 -8.44
N PHE A 4 -2.55 10.91 -8.14
CA PHE A 4 -4.00 10.90 -8.33
C PHE A 4 -4.69 10.65 -6.99
N GLN A 5 -5.58 11.56 -6.62
CA GLN A 5 -6.38 11.47 -5.37
C GLN A 5 -7.81 11.00 -5.69
N THR A 6 -7.90 9.90 -6.43
CA THR A 6 -9.16 9.35 -6.92
C THR A 6 -9.00 7.85 -7.21
N ASN A 7 -10.11 7.13 -7.24
CA ASN A 7 -10.20 5.76 -7.76
C ASN A 7 -10.50 5.71 -9.28
N LEU A 8 -10.61 6.86 -9.92
CA LEU A 8 -10.85 7.01 -11.36
C LEU A 8 -9.77 7.92 -11.97
N PRO A 9 -8.50 7.49 -12.01
CA PRO A 9 -7.45 8.30 -12.61
C PRO A 9 -7.69 8.50 -14.11
N GLU A 10 -7.19 9.61 -14.63
CA GLU A 10 -7.14 9.85 -16.08
C GLU A 10 -6.32 8.75 -16.77
N GLN A 11 -6.37 8.71 -18.09
CA GLN A 11 -5.79 7.61 -18.87
C GLN A 11 -4.29 7.40 -18.61
N ASP A 12 -3.56 8.46 -18.30
CA ASP A 12 -2.12 8.41 -17.95
C ASP A 12 -1.83 7.89 -16.51
N GLY A 13 -2.86 7.70 -15.70
CA GLY A 13 -2.80 7.05 -14.38
C GLY A 13 -3.14 5.55 -14.41
N ARG A 14 -3.49 5.02 -15.58
CA ARG A 14 -3.92 3.63 -15.76
C ARG A 14 -2.78 2.72 -16.25
N GLY A 15 -3.01 1.41 -16.21
CA GLY A 15 -2.08 0.43 -16.76
C GLY A 15 -0.86 0.14 -15.89
N ALA A 16 -0.82 0.62 -14.66
CA ALA A 16 0.31 0.46 -13.76
C ALA A 16 0.41 -0.94 -13.15
N ALA A 17 1.64 -1.36 -12.84
CA ALA A 17 1.92 -2.42 -11.88
C ALA A 17 2.11 -1.78 -10.49
N VAL A 18 1.25 -2.11 -9.53
CA VAL A 18 1.19 -1.38 -8.26
C VAL A 18 1.46 -2.24 -7.03
N ALA A 19 2.18 -1.68 -6.07
CA ALA A 19 2.20 -2.15 -4.71
C ALA A 19 1.02 -1.53 -3.94
N ILE A 20 0.19 -2.35 -3.25
CA ILE A 20 -0.92 -1.86 -2.43
C ILE A 20 -0.56 -1.94 -0.94
N GLY A 21 -0.79 -0.85 -0.21
CA GLY A 21 -0.60 -0.78 1.23
C GLY A 21 -0.79 0.62 1.81
N ASN A 22 -0.68 0.74 3.12
CA ASN A 22 -0.77 2.05 3.79
C ASN A 22 0.51 2.87 3.65
N PHE A 23 1.65 2.23 3.48
CA PHE A 23 2.98 2.83 3.32
C PHE A 23 3.34 3.88 4.38
N ASP A 24 2.80 3.74 5.59
CA ASP A 24 3.11 4.62 6.70
C ASP A 24 4.53 4.35 7.22
N GLY A 25 5.42 5.33 7.03
CA GLY A 25 6.85 5.23 7.33
C GLY A 25 7.71 4.71 6.19
N VAL A 26 7.16 4.18 5.09
CA VAL A 26 7.87 3.61 3.92
C VAL A 26 9.12 2.81 4.35
N HIS A 27 8.95 1.98 5.37
CA HIS A 27 10.01 1.16 5.97
C HIS A 27 10.50 0.06 5.01
N LEU A 28 11.58 -0.64 5.36
CA LEU A 28 12.19 -1.65 4.49
C LEU A 28 11.22 -2.74 4.03
N GLY A 29 10.27 -3.17 4.87
CA GLY A 29 9.22 -4.09 4.46
C GLY A 29 8.33 -3.51 3.34
N HIS A 30 7.96 -2.22 3.41
CA HIS A 30 7.25 -1.57 2.32
C HIS A 30 8.10 -1.47 1.05
N GLN A 31 9.40 -1.16 1.20
CA GLN A 31 10.32 -1.09 0.07
C GLN A 31 10.46 -2.43 -0.64
N ALA A 32 10.49 -3.54 0.11
CA ALA A 32 10.52 -4.89 -0.47
C ALA A 32 9.27 -5.19 -1.34
N VAL A 33 8.08 -4.79 -0.89
CA VAL A 33 6.84 -4.92 -1.70
C VAL A 33 6.93 -4.05 -2.96
N ILE A 34 7.46 -2.82 -2.86
CA ILE A 34 7.68 -1.93 -4.00
C ILE A 34 8.70 -2.52 -4.97
N ASP A 35 9.77 -3.16 -4.49
CA ASP A 35 10.78 -3.79 -5.33
C ASP A 35 10.20 -4.98 -6.12
N VAL A 36 9.28 -5.76 -5.54
CA VAL A 36 8.54 -6.81 -6.27
C VAL A 36 7.64 -6.18 -7.36
N ALA A 37 6.94 -5.09 -7.05
CA ALA A 37 6.13 -4.37 -8.04
C ALA A 37 6.99 -3.76 -9.15
N ARG A 38 8.19 -3.29 -8.83
CA ARG A 38 9.17 -2.79 -9.81
C ARG A 38 9.60 -3.89 -10.78
N ALA A 39 9.86 -5.10 -10.28
CA ALA A 39 10.21 -6.24 -11.13
C ALA A 39 9.06 -6.60 -12.08
N ALA A 40 7.82 -6.63 -11.58
CA ALA A 40 6.62 -6.85 -12.39
C ALA A 40 6.43 -5.76 -13.46
N ALA A 41 6.57 -4.49 -13.08
CA ALA A 41 6.52 -3.34 -13.98
C ALA A 41 7.56 -3.46 -15.11
N GLY A 42 8.82 -3.79 -14.77
CA GLY A 42 9.90 -3.97 -15.75
C GLY A 42 9.64 -5.12 -16.72
N THR A 43 9.00 -6.20 -16.26
CA THR A 43 8.67 -7.35 -17.13
C THR A 43 7.56 -7.03 -18.13
N SER A 44 6.55 -6.27 -17.71
CA SER A 44 5.38 -5.93 -18.53
C SER A 44 5.55 -4.63 -19.32
N GLY A 45 6.57 -3.83 -19.03
CA GLY A 45 6.72 -2.47 -19.58
C GLY A 45 5.69 -1.48 -19.00
N ALA A 46 5.03 -1.82 -17.91
CA ALA A 46 4.07 -0.98 -17.21
C ALA A 46 4.79 0.05 -16.31
N PRO A 47 4.19 1.21 -16.03
CA PRO A 47 4.74 2.13 -15.03
C PRO A 47 4.67 1.53 -13.62
N LEU A 48 5.70 1.77 -12.80
CA LEU A 48 5.70 1.41 -11.39
C LEU A 48 4.75 2.32 -10.62
N GLY A 49 3.76 1.72 -9.96
CA GLY A 49 2.79 2.42 -9.15
C GLY A 49 2.78 2.02 -7.68
N VAL A 50 2.20 2.89 -6.87
CA VAL A 50 1.79 2.61 -5.49
C VAL A 50 0.34 3.03 -5.32
N LEU A 51 -0.47 2.15 -4.73
CA LEU A 51 -1.83 2.44 -4.32
C LEU A 51 -1.90 2.48 -2.80
N THR A 52 -2.39 3.57 -2.27
CA THR A 52 -2.51 3.82 -0.84
C THR A 52 -3.81 4.53 -0.51
N PHE A 53 -4.07 4.75 0.76
CA PHE A 53 -5.35 5.27 1.25
C PHE A 53 -5.16 6.57 2.04
N GLU A 54 -6.06 7.54 1.83
CA GLU A 54 -6.08 8.78 2.59
C GLU A 54 -7.55 9.20 2.85
N PRO A 55 -7.96 9.47 4.10
CA PRO A 55 -7.17 9.32 5.33
C PRO A 55 -6.73 7.87 5.59
N HIS A 56 -5.73 7.71 6.45
CA HIS A 56 -5.30 6.37 6.87
C HIS A 56 -6.49 5.59 7.47
N PRO A 57 -6.71 4.29 7.12
CA PRO A 57 -7.85 3.51 7.57
C PRO A 57 -8.10 3.57 9.08
N ARG A 58 -7.02 3.50 9.88
CA ARG A 58 -7.12 3.62 11.34
C ARG A 58 -7.68 4.97 11.79
N SER A 59 -7.30 6.07 11.12
CA SER A 59 -7.84 7.41 11.42
C SER A 59 -9.32 7.50 11.08
N PHE A 60 -9.71 6.95 9.94
CA PHE A 60 -11.11 6.91 9.51
C PHE A 60 -11.99 6.17 10.52
N PHE A 61 -11.61 4.94 10.89
CA PHE A 61 -12.40 4.15 11.85
C PHE A 61 -12.43 4.77 13.24
N ALA A 62 -11.34 5.37 13.72
CA ALA A 62 -11.35 6.06 15.01
C ALA A 62 -12.32 7.23 15.02
N LYS A 63 -12.27 8.08 13.97
CA LYS A 63 -13.23 9.18 13.81
C LYS A 63 -14.66 8.69 13.76
N LYS A 64 -14.92 7.64 12.99
CA LYS A 64 -16.25 7.03 12.87
C LYS A 64 -16.80 6.50 14.19
N ASN A 65 -15.92 5.91 15.02
CA ASN A 65 -16.29 5.32 16.31
C ASN A 65 -16.23 6.32 17.47
N GLY A 66 -15.94 7.60 17.19
CA GLY A 66 -15.79 8.62 18.24
C GLY A 66 -14.60 8.36 19.18
N THR A 67 -13.58 7.64 18.72
CA THR A 67 -12.41 7.30 19.52
C THR A 67 -11.27 8.26 19.19
N GLU A 68 -10.72 8.89 20.21
CA GLU A 68 -9.48 9.67 20.06
C GLU A 68 -8.29 8.73 19.90
N LEU A 69 -7.45 8.99 18.90
CA LEU A 69 -6.19 8.30 18.71
C LEU A 69 -5.04 9.23 19.13
N PRO A 70 -4.09 8.71 19.91
CA PRO A 70 -2.82 9.42 20.05
C PRO A 70 -2.15 9.55 18.68
N PRO A 71 -1.23 10.52 18.49
CA PRO A 71 -0.44 10.61 17.27
C PRO A 71 0.20 9.26 16.94
N PHE A 72 -0.14 8.67 15.80
CA PHE A 72 0.35 7.34 15.42
C PHE A 72 0.97 7.32 14.02
N ARG A 73 0.68 8.33 13.18
CA ARG A 73 1.23 8.41 11.82
C ARG A 73 2.74 8.62 11.90
N LEU A 74 3.49 7.80 11.15
CA LEU A 74 4.95 7.92 11.04
C LEU A 74 5.34 9.02 10.05
N MET A 75 4.45 9.31 9.10
CA MET A 75 4.62 10.40 8.14
C MET A 75 3.28 10.92 7.63
N ASN A 76 3.24 12.17 7.21
CA ASN A 76 2.09 12.73 6.51
C ASN A 76 2.07 12.30 5.02
N ALA A 77 1.00 12.64 4.30
CA ALA A 77 0.82 12.25 2.90
C ALA A 77 1.90 12.84 1.98
N GLU A 78 2.33 14.07 2.22
CA GLU A 78 3.37 14.74 1.42
C GLU A 78 4.75 14.09 1.61
N ALA A 79 5.15 13.81 2.85
CA ALA A 79 6.40 13.12 3.15
C ALA A 79 6.39 11.70 2.55
N ARG A 80 5.24 11.01 2.59
CA ARG A 80 5.06 9.69 1.96
C ARG A 80 5.24 9.79 0.45
N ALA A 81 4.56 10.72 -0.21
CA ALA A 81 4.67 10.94 -1.64
C ALA A 81 6.11 11.23 -2.06
N HIS A 82 6.78 12.16 -1.38
CA HIS A 82 8.18 12.48 -1.66
C HIS A 82 9.12 11.28 -1.47
N ARG A 83 8.90 10.47 -0.42
CA ARG A 83 9.70 9.25 -0.21
C ARG A 83 9.47 8.20 -1.30
N LEU A 84 8.23 8.00 -1.73
CA LEU A 84 7.89 7.09 -2.82
C LEU A 84 8.50 7.54 -4.15
N GLU A 85 8.47 8.84 -4.44
CA GLU A 85 9.12 9.42 -5.62
C GLU A 85 10.63 9.15 -5.63
N LYS A 86 11.33 9.32 -4.51
CA LYS A 86 12.76 8.97 -4.38
C LYS A 86 13.04 7.49 -4.59
N LEU A 87 12.06 6.62 -4.35
CA LEU A 87 12.14 5.19 -4.66
C LEU A 87 11.80 4.89 -6.12
N GLY A 88 11.62 5.89 -6.97
CA GLY A 88 11.35 5.71 -8.39
C GLY A 88 9.91 5.30 -8.72
N VAL A 89 8.97 5.52 -7.81
CA VAL A 89 7.53 5.35 -8.11
C VAL A 89 7.11 6.40 -9.12
N GLU A 90 6.46 5.98 -10.18
CA GLU A 90 6.02 6.84 -11.28
C GLU A 90 4.57 7.30 -11.12
N ILE A 91 3.72 6.42 -10.53
CA ILE A 91 2.29 6.67 -10.31
C ILE A 91 1.96 6.44 -8.84
N LEU A 92 1.37 7.43 -8.19
CA LEU A 92 0.81 7.33 -6.84
C LEU A 92 -0.70 7.50 -6.89
N LEU A 93 -1.42 6.43 -6.55
CA LEU A 93 -2.88 6.40 -6.41
C LEU A 93 -3.22 6.52 -4.93
N GLU A 94 -3.74 7.66 -4.51
CA GLU A 94 -4.22 7.87 -3.13
C GLU A 94 -5.74 7.79 -3.12
N LEU A 95 -6.27 6.61 -2.81
CA LEU A 95 -7.72 6.41 -2.78
C LEU A 95 -8.33 7.09 -1.56
N PRO A 96 -9.44 7.83 -1.72
CA PRO A 96 -10.25 8.30 -0.60
C PRO A 96 -10.70 7.12 0.25
N PHE A 97 -10.27 7.07 1.52
CA PHE A 97 -10.74 6.03 2.45
C PHE A 97 -11.98 6.55 3.17
N ASP A 98 -13.12 6.26 2.60
CA ASP A 98 -14.43 6.72 3.05
C ASP A 98 -15.41 5.54 3.30
N GLN A 99 -16.65 5.87 3.62
CA GLN A 99 -17.67 4.86 3.86
C GLN A 99 -18.02 4.06 2.60
N ALA A 100 -18.03 4.70 1.44
CA ALA A 100 -18.34 4.02 0.18
C ALA A 100 -17.30 2.94 -0.12
N LEU A 101 -15.99 3.26 0.01
CA LEU A 101 -14.92 2.28 -0.14
C LEU A 101 -15.01 1.15 0.90
N CYS A 102 -15.36 1.47 2.15
CA CYS A 102 -15.49 0.48 3.24
C CYS A 102 -16.65 -0.49 3.03
N ASP A 103 -17.69 -0.09 2.31
CA ASP A 103 -18.88 -0.90 2.07
C ASP A 103 -18.75 -1.83 0.85
N LEU A 104 -17.73 -1.65 0.02
CA LEU A 104 -17.47 -2.53 -1.11
C LEU A 104 -17.16 -3.96 -0.64
N SER A 105 -17.78 -4.94 -1.28
CA SER A 105 -17.37 -6.33 -1.13
C SER A 105 -15.94 -6.53 -1.64
N ALA A 106 -15.31 -7.67 -1.33
CA ALA A 106 -14.00 -7.99 -1.88
C ALA A 106 -14.02 -8.03 -3.42
N TRP A 107 -15.10 -8.56 -4.01
CA TRP A 107 -15.27 -8.59 -5.45
C TRP A 107 -15.43 -7.20 -6.06
N ASP A 108 -16.30 -6.37 -5.48
CA ASP A 108 -16.56 -5.02 -6.00
C ASP A 108 -15.32 -4.13 -5.89
N PHE A 109 -14.55 -4.24 -4.82
CA PHE A 109 -13.26 -3.56 -4.71
C PHE A 109 -12.31 -3.94 -5.86
N CYS A 110 -12.17 -5.24 -6.16
CA CYS A 110 -11.32 -5.69 -7.26
C CYS A 110 -11.85 -5.22 -8.61
N LYS A 111 -13.16 -5.31 -8.84
CA LYS A 111 -13.79 -4.97 -10.11
C LYS A 111 -13.82 -3.47 -10.32
N GLU A 112 -14.49 -2.73 -9.41
CA GLU A 112 -14.80 -1.32 -9.62
C GLU A 112 -13.59 -0.41 -9.38
N VAL A 113 -12.71 -0.77 -8.41
CA VAL A 113 -11.57 0.08 -8.06
C VAL A 113 -10.31 -0.34 -8.81
N LEU A 114 -9.88 -1.61 -8.69
CA LEU A 114 -8.59 -2.02 -9.24
C LEU A 114 -8.63 -2.20 -10.76
N SER A 115 -9.65 -2.89 -11.29
CA SER A 115 -9.76 -3.20 -12.71
C SER A 115 -10.41 -2.05 -13.50
N GLU A 116 -11.68 -1.75 -13.27
CA GLU A 116 -12.42 -0.75 -14.06
C GLU A 116 -11.96 0.68 -13.75
N GLY A 117 -11.78 1.01 -12.48
CA GLY A 117 -11.37 2.33 -12.01
C GLY A 117 -9.92 2.63 -12.36
N CYS A 118 -8.99 2.01 -11.66
CA CYS A 118 -7.55 2.29 -11.85
C CYS A 118 -6.95 1.58 -13.07
N GLY A 119 -7.62 0.55 -13.63
CA GLY A 119 -7.14 -0.19 -14.81
C GLY A 119 -5.77 -0.82 -14.59
N LEU A 120 -5.56 -1.41 -13.42
CA LEU A 120 -4.27 -2.00 -13.06
C LEU A 120 -3.99 -3.26 -13.87
N THR A 121 -2.73 -3.46 -14.22
CA THR A 121 -2.28 -4.66 -14.93
C THR A 121 -1.67 -5.69 -13.99
N HIS A 122 -1.05 -5.23 -12.93
CA HIS A 122 -0.42 -6.10 -11.92
C HIS A 122 -0.55 -5.49 -10.53
N VAL A 123 -0.92 -6.32 -9.56
CA VAL A 123 -1.08 -5.92 -8.16
C VAL A 123 -0.13 -6.72 -7.28
N VAL A 124 0.62 -6.03 -6.42
CA VAL A 124 1.53 -6.66 -5.45
C VAL A 124 1.10 -6.30 -4.04
N VAL A 125 0.92 -7.32 -3.21
CA VAL A 125 0.50 -7.16 -1.81
C VAL A 125 1.36 -8.00 -0.87
N GLY A 126 1.41 -7.62 0.41
CA GLY A 126 1.95 -8.50 1.45
C GLY A 126 1.02 -9.69 1.75
N ALA A 127 1.56 -10.74 2.35
CA ALA A 127 0.79 -11.96 2.67
C ALA A 127 -0.35 -11.72 3.68
N ASP A 128 -0.25 -10.70 4.51
CA ASP A 128 -1.25 -10.30 5.52
C ASP A 128 -2.30 -9.32 4.99
N PHE A 129 -2.27 -9.02 3.68
CA PHE A 129 -3.19 -8.06 3.08
C PHE A 129 -4.63 -8.55 3.16
N CYS A 130 -5.49 -7.69 3.71
CA CYS A 130 -6.93 -7.91 3.78
C CYS A 130 -7.66 -6.67 3.28
N PHE A 131 -8.77 -6.88 2.57
CA PHE A 131 -9.55 -5.82 1.94
C PHE A 131 -11.04 -6.15 1.89
N GLY A 132 -11.84 -5.23 1.35
CA GLY A 132 -13.29 -5.38 1.27
C GLY A 132 -14.00 -5.25 2.61
N LYS A 133 -15.33 -5.20 2.57
CA LYS A 133 -16.18 -5.05 3.75
C LYS A 133 -15.89 -6.10 4.81
N GLY A 134 -15.63 -5.66 6.02
CA GLY A 134 -15.30 -6.54 7.14
C GLY A 134 -13.98 -7.31 6.97
N ARG A 135 -13.07 -6.87 6.08
CA ARG A 135 -11.81 -7.57 5.74
C ARG A 135 -12.05 -8.99 5.19
N SER A 136 -13.13 -9.17 4.44
CA SER A 136 -13.53 -10.48 3.89
C SER A 136 -12.61 -10.99 2.78
N GLY A 137 -11.89 -10.10 2.09
CA GLY A 137 -10.91 -10.43 1.07
C GLY A 137 -9.52 -10.64 1.67
N THR A 138 -8.81 -11.65 1.16
CA THR A 138 -7.44 -11.99 1.50
C THR A 138 -6.53 -11.89 0.27
N ALA A 139 -5.22 -12.00 0.43
CA ALA A 139 -4.29 -12.05 -0.69
C ALA A 139 -4.63 -13.20 -1.67
N GLN A 140 -5.10 -14.36 -1.17
CA GLN A 140 -5.53 -15.47 -2.01
C GLN A 140 -6.81 -15.13 -2.80
N THR A 141 -7.79 -14.52 -2.16
CA THR A 141 -9.01 -14.03 -2.83
C THR A 141 -8.68 -13.00 -3.92
N LEU A 142 -7.67 -12.15 -3.68
CA LEU A 142 -7.22 -11.18 -4.67
C LEU A 142 -6.66 -11.85 -5.94
N ILE A 143 -5.90 -12.95 -5.80
CA ILE A 143 -5.42 -13.75 -6.94
C ILE A 143 -6.60 -14.29 -7.76
N GLU A 144 -7.58 -14.91 -7.10
CA GLU A 144 -8.75 -15.49 -7.77
C GLU A 144 -9.55 -14.43 -8.53
N HIS A 145 -9.74 -13.25 -7.91
CA HIS A 145 -10.44 -12.14 -8.54
C HIS A 145 -9.63 -11.52 -9.68
N GLY A 146 -8.31 -11.37 -9.50
CA GLY A 146 -7.41 -10.86 -10.53
C GLY A 146 -7.44 -11.70 -11.81
N GLN A 147 -7.39 -13.03 -11.68
CA GLN A 147 -7.51 -13.97 -12.80
C GLN A 147 -8.82 -13.78 -13.59
N ARG A 148 -9.93 -13.52 -12.90
CA ARG A 148 -11.24 -13.30 -13.52
C ARG A 148 -11.39 -11.92 -14.15
N LEU A 149 -10.69 -10.93 -13.63
CA LEU A 149 -10.78 -9.51 -14.04
C LEU A 149 -9.65 -9.08 -14.98
N GLY A 150 -8.68 -9.97 -15.26
CA GLY A 150 -7.63 -9.74 -16.24
C GLY A 150 -6.43 -8.94 -15.72
N PHE A 151 -6.15 -8.96 -14.40
CA PHE A 151 -4.91 -8.41 -13.85
C PHE A 151 -4.14 -9.49 -13.07
N GLU A 152 -2.83 -9.37 -13.09
CA GLU A 152 -1.95 -10.29 -12.35
C GLU A 152 -1.84 -9.90 -10.88
N VAL A 153 -1.57 -10.90 -10.02
CA VAL A 153 -1.35 -10.65 -8.59
C VAL A 153 -0.11 -11.41 -8.12
N THR A 154 0.76 -10.72 -7.41
CA THR A 154 1.92 -11.31 -6.74
C THR A 154 1.82 -11.04 -5.24
N ILE A 155 1.98 -12.10 -4.43
CA ILE A 155 2.14 -11.95 -2.99
C ILE A 155 3.64 -11.80 -2.71
N ALA A 156 4.03 -10.66 -2.17
CA ALA A 156 5.41 -10.43 -1.77
C ALA A 156 5.75 -11.31 -0.55
N ASP A 157 6.69 -12.23 -0.73
CA ASP A 157 7.19 -13.06 0.38
C ASP A 157 8.25 -12.27 1.16
N LEU A 158 7.85 -11.77 2.33
CA LEU A 158 8.72 -11.01 3.24
C LEU A 158 9.47 -11.91 4.25
N LYS A 159 9.59 -13.22 3.98
CA LYS A 159 10.17 -14.22 4.91
C LYS A 159 11.67 -14.07 5.19
N ASN A 160 12.35 -13.05 4.72
CA ASN A 160 13.70 -12.78 5.20
C ASN A 160 13.62 -12.29 6.66
N HIS A 161 14.33 -12.96 7.55
CA HIS A 161 14.34 -12.79 9.02
C HIS A 161 14.45 -11.33 9.52
N GLU A 162 14.88 -10.40 8.70
CA GLU A 162 14.91 -8.98 9.02
C GLU A 162 13.56 -8.27 8.75
N ALA A 163 12.73 -8.76 7.85
CA ALA A 163 11.47 -8.11 7.48
C ALA A 163 10.33 -8.33 8.50
N GLU A 164 10.34 -9.44 9.24
CA GLU A 164 9.39 -9.69 10.33
C GLU A 164 9.54 -8.67 11.50
N ILE A 165 10.75 -8.15 11.68
CA ILE A 165 11.05 -7.15 12.72
C ILE A 165 10.65 -5.75 12.26
N ILE A 166 10.52 -5.53 10.93
CA ILE A 166 10.35 -4.21 10.33
C ILE A 166 8.89 -3.99 9.92
N SER A 167 8.08 -3.55 10.87
CA SER A 167 6.69 -3.14 10.63
C SER A 167 6.42 -1.74 11.18
N SER A 168 5.43 -1.05 10.62
CA SER A 168 4.98 0.25 11.17
C SER A 168 4.60 0.13 12.65
N THR A 169 4.11 -1.02 13.09
CA THR A 169 3.78 -1.28 14.50
C THR A 169 5.03 -1.32 15.37
N ASN A 170 6.07 -2.00 14.92
CA ASN A 170 7.33 -2.09 15.68
C ASN A 170 8.07 -0.75 15.70
N ILE A 171 8.04 0.00 14.59
CA ILE A 171 8.58 1.37 14.55
C ILE A 171 7.85 2.26 15.57
N ARG A 172 6.52 2.20 15.66
CA ARG A 172 5.76 2.96 16.65
C ARG A 172 6.10 2.57 18.08
N LYS A 173 6.31 1.27 18.35
CA LYS A 173 6.77 0.79 19.66
C LYS A 173 8.16 1.30 19.99
N ALA A 174 9.09 1.26 19.03
CA ALA A 174 10.45 1.78 19.20
C ALA A 174 10.46 3.29 19.45
N LEU A 175 9.61 4.05 18.74
CA LEU A 175 9.42 5.49 18.99
C LEU A 175 8.89 5.77 20.39
N ALA A 176 7.88 5.01 20.84
CA ALA A 176 7.32 5.15 22.20
C ALA A 176 8.33 4.78 23.29
N ALA A 177 9.24 3.84 23.00
CA ALA A 177 10.32 3.41 23.90
C ALA A 177 11.59 4.28 23.78
N ALA A 178 11.60 5.29 22.91
CA ALA A 178 12.77 6.12 22.60
C ALA A 178 14.01 5.29 22.19
N ASP A 179 13.81 4.23 21.38
CA ASP A 179 14.86 3.35 20.88
C ASP A 179 15.29 3.74 19.43
N PRO A 180 16.31 4.62 19.29
CA PRO A 180 16.73 5.11 17.98
C PRO A 180 17.42 4.02 17.14
N GLN A 181 17.97 2.97 17.77
CA GLN A 181 18.64 1.89 17.03
C GLN A 181 17.62 1.03 16.26
N GLN A 182 16.50 0.70 16.87
CA GLN A 182 15.42 -0.01 16.17
C GLN A 182 14.80 0.82 15.07
N ILE A 183 14.63 2.13 15.27
CA ILE A 183 14.12 3.05 14.26
C ILE A 183 15.06 3.09 13.05
N GLY A 184 16.36 3.23 13.26
CA GLY A 184 17.37 3.27 12.20
C GLY A 184 17.41 1.97 11.38
N ARG A 185 17.35 0.81 12.02
CA ARG A 185 17.31 -0.49 11.35
C ARG A 185 16.09 -0.69 10.46
N ALA A 186 14.97 -0.11 10.84
CA ALA A 186 13.70 -0.25 10.09
C ALA A 186 13.56 0.70 8.90
N SER A 187 14.28 1.83 8.90
CA SER A 187 14.07 2.91 7.95
C SER A 187 15.20 3.13 6.94
N CYS A 188 16.41 2.59 7.20
CA CYS A 188 17.59 2.90 6.41
C CYS A 188 18.27 1.63 5.87
N ARG A 189 18.48 1.57 4.53
CA ARG A 189 19.30 0.55 3.87
C ARG A 189 20.81 0.87 3.91
N GLU A 190 21.16 2.11 4.18
CA GLU A 190 22.55 2.53 4.24
C GLU A 190 23.13 2.27 5.63
N ARG A 191 23.90 1.22 5.72
CA ARG A 191 24.95 1.14 6.73
C ARG A 191 26.19 1.76 6.11
N VAL A 192 26.64 2.87 6.69
CA VAL A 192 28.00 3.34 6.52
C VAL A 192 28.92 2.34 7.19
#